data_9b5991a7b82ca43f3cddc64859c7a32d
#
_entry.id   9b5991a7b82ca43f3cddc64859c7a32d
#
_cell.length_a   1.000
_cell.length_b   1.000
_cell.length_c   1.000
_cell.angle_alpha   90.00
_cell.angle_beta   90.00
_cell.angle_gamma   90.00
#
_symmetry.space_group_name_H-M   'P 1'
#
loop_
_entity.id
_entity.type
_entity.pdbx_description
1 polymer ?
#
loop_
_entity_poly.entity_id
_entity_poly.type
_entity_poly.pdbx_seq_one_letter_code
_entity_poly.pdbx_strand_id
1 'polypeptide(L)'
;MNFDRRDLFRAAVAVPAMLASGAAWAKQKIPPGADWNTWFHGWFARDFGMVGYYAEDNGALLARHEPVDVVFMGDSITEGWFDKRPGFFTRGLVGRGIGGQTTPQMVLRMMSDVVALRPRVVHIMGGTNDIAGNTGPMTPEMSENNIRAMTDIAQGEGINVLIASVPPAARFPWAPAIETRGAIAELNRRLKRLAAEKGATWVDYHPVLDDGSGAMKPGLSYDGVHPTEAGYDAMATVVNPILAKVLRRR
;
A
#
# COMPACT_ATOMS: atom_id res chain seq x y z
N MET A 1 -21.13 -3.25 -40.60
CA MET A 1 -19.81 -2.84 -40.11
C MET A 1 -19.72 -3.23 -38.64
N ASN A 2 -19.02 -4.34 -38.35
CA ASN A 2 -18.80 -4.76 -36.95
C ASN A 2 -17.59 -4.01 -36.41
N PHE A 3 -17.82 -3.07 -35.50
CA PHE A 3 -16.74 -2.44 -34.73
C PHE A 3 -16.27 -3.43 -33.64
N ASP A 4 -15.05 -3.92 -33.78
CA ASP A 4 -14.41 -4.73 -32.75
C ASP A 4 -13.98 -3.80 -31.60
N ARG A 5 -14.49 -4.07 -30.38
CA ARG A 5 -14.19 -3.31 -29.17
C ARG A 5 -12.70 -3.36 -28.77
N ARG A 6 -11.90 -4.20 -29.44
CA ARG A 6 -10.46 -4.34 -29.19
C ARG A 6 -9.61 -3.27 -29.89
N ASP A 7 -10.16 -2.55 -30.88
CA ASP A 7 -9.42 -1.54 -31.64
C ASP A 7 -9.43 -0.15 -30.96
N LEU A 8 -10.30 0.07 -29.97
CA LEU A 8 -10.40 1.34 -29.25
C LEU A 8 -9.26 1.60 -28.25
N PHE A 9 -8.46 0.59 -27.89
CA PHE A 9 -7.38 0.73 -26.90
C PHE A 9 -5.97 0.81 -27.51
N ARG A 10 -5.86 0.91 -28.85
CA ARG A 10 -4.55 1.08 -29.54
C ARG A 10 -4.23 2.52 -29.94
N ALA A 11 -5.05 3.48 -29.61
CA ALA A 11 -4.66 4.87 -29.71
C ALA A 11 -3.60 5.12 -28.62
N ALA A 12 -2.33 5.13 -29.00
CA ALA A 12 -1.27 5.68 -28.18
C ALA A 12 -1.68 7.12 -27.84
N VAL A 13 -2.20 7.34 -26.64
CA VAL A 13 -2.35 8.67 -26.08
C VAL A 13 -0.93 9.16 -25.88
N ALA A 14 -0.42 9.91 -26.85
CA ALA A 14 0.72 10.77 -26.65
C ALA A 14 0.30 11.74 -25.54
N VAL A 15 0.66 11.45 -24.29
CA VAL A 15 0.59 12.41 -23.22
C VAL A 15 1.51 13.54 -23.63
N PRO A 16 1.01 14.76 -23.94
CA PRO A 16 1.89 15.87 -24.17
C PRO A 16 2.73 16.00 -22.90
N ALA A 17 4.05 16.00 -23.04
CA ALA A 17 4.95 16.41 -21.99
C ALA A 17 4.58 17.86 -21.65
N MET A 18 3.67 18.04 -20.71
CA MET A 18 3.53 19.31 -20.02
C MET A 18 4.82 19.47 -19.22
N LEU A 19 5.78 20.16 -19.83
CA LEU A 19 6.79 20.92 -19.11
C LEU A 19 6.05 21.99 -18.30
N ALA A 20 5.33 21.55 -17.27
CA ALA A 20 4.82 22.43 -16.25
C ALA A 20 6.04 22.88 -15.45
N SER A 21 6.28 24.18 -15.48
CA SER A 21 7.13 24.94 -14.57
C SER A 21 7.18 24.26 -13.19
N GLY A 22 8.37 23.78 -12.81
CA GLY A 22 8.66 22.96 -11.67
C GLY A 22 8.14 23.51 -10.34
N ALA A 23 7.01 22.99 -9.91
CA ALA A 23 6.79 22.72 -8.50
C ALA A 23 7.18 21.24 -8.33
N ALA A 24 8.40 21.00 -7.90
CA ALA A 24 8.86 19.67 -7.54
C ALA A 24 7.90 19.09 -6.50
N TRP A 25 7.15 18.07 -6.87
CA TRP A 25 6.39 17.23 -5.94
C TRP A 25 7.38 16.26 -5.29
N ALA A 26 8.42 16.84 -4.67
CA ALA A 26 9.36 16.05 -3.89
C ALA A 26 8.59 15.36 -2.75
N LYS A 27 8.98 14.14 -2.42
CA LYS A 27 8.59 13.44 -1.19
C LYS A 27 8.64 14.42 -0.03
N GLN A 28 7.53 15.10 0.23
CA GLN A 28 7.50 16.20 1.21
C GLN A 28 7.41 15.57 2.58
N LYS A 29 8.59 15.31 3.16
CA LYS A 29 8.68 15.08 4.61
C LYS A 29 7.96 16.21 5.33
N ILE A 30 7.25 15.89 6.40
CA ILE A 30 6.65 16.89 7.27
C ILE A 30 7.70 17.98 7.55
N PRO A 31 7.42 19.26 7.22
CA PRO A 31 8.38 20.32 7.48
C PRO A 31 8.78 20.33 8.97
N PRO A 32 10.05 20.57 9.32
CA PRO A 32 10.47 20.66 10.70
C PRO A 32 9.58 21.63 11.47
N GLY A 33 8.97 21.17 12.58
CA GLY A 33 8.07 21.98 13.41
C GLY A 33 6.63 22.08 12.94
N ALA A 34 6.25 21.48 11.82
CA ALA A 34 4.86 21.42 11.40
C ALA A 34 4.08 20.37 12.21
N ASP A 35 2.86 20.70 12.61
CA ASP A 35 1.91 19.74 13.16
C ASP A 35 1.47 18.76 12.08
N TRP A 36 1.54 17.44 12.39
CA TRP A 36 1.20 16.37 11.47
C TRP A 36 -0.24 16.48 10.93
N ASN A 37 -1.20 16.80 11.81
CA ASN A 37 -2.60 16.91 11.40
C ASN A 37 -2.80 18.05 10.39
N THR A 38 -2.22 19.21 10.65
CA THR A 38 -2.28 20.37 9.75
C THR A 38 -1.65 20.04 8.39
N TRP A 39 -0.50 19.36 8.41
CA TRP A 39 0.18 18.95 7.18
C TRP A 39 -0.66 17.91 6.41
N PHE A 40 -1.14 16.87 7.07
CA PHE A 40 -1.92 15.80 6.47
C PHE A 40 -3.25 16.32 5.88
N HIS A 41 -4.01 17.12 6.64
CA HIS A 41 -5.24 17.74 6.14
C HIS A 41 -4.99 18.76 5.04
N GLY A 42 -3.86 19.43 5.03
CA GLY A 42 -3.44 20.32 3.95
C GLY A 42 -3.28 19.59 2.60
N TRP A 43 -2.91 18.30 2.62
CA TRP A 43 -2.87 17.46 1.43
C TRP A 43 -4.27 17.15 0.90
N PHE A 44 -5.25 16.89 1.77
CA PHE A 44 -6.62 16.59 1.34
C PHE A 44 -7.23 17.69 0.47
N ALA A 45 -6.90 18.95 0.73
CA ALA A 45 -7.40 20.06 -0.04
C ALA A 45 -6.75 20.21 -1.44
N ARG A 46 -5.55 19.65 -1.63
CA ARG A 46 -4.74 19.79 -2.85
C ARG A 46 -4.69 18.52 -3.67
N ASP A 47 -4.47 17.39 -3.01
CA ASP A 47 -4.32 16.06 -3.61
C ASP A 47 -4.78 15.01 -2.61
N PHE A 48 -6.09 14.75 -2.56
CA PHE A 48 -6.70 13.82 -1.60
C PHE A 48 -6.06 12.42 -1.64
N GLY A 49 -5.71 11.94 -2.83
CA GLY A 49 -5.08 10.64 -3.05
C GLY A 49 -3.57 10.65 -2.83
N MET A 50 -2.97 11.82 -2.63
CA MET A 50 -1.51 12.00 -2.61
C MET A 50 -0.83 11.39 -3.84
N VAL A 51 -1.46 11.53 -5.02
CA VAL A 51 -0.99 10.97 -6.29
C VAL A 51 0.37 11.55 -6.70
N GLY A 52 0.64 12.80 -6.30
CA GLY A 52 1.91 13.48 -6.53
C GLY A 52 3.03 13.07 -5.58
N TYR A 53 2.75 12.34 -4.48
CA TYR A 53 3.72 12.08 -3.41
C TYR A 53 4.99 11.37 -3.90
N TYR A 54 4.85 10.38 -4.78
CA TYR A 54 5.97 9.62 -5.36
C TYR A 54 6.28 9.99 -6.81
N ALA A 55 5.74 11.11 -7.34
CA ALA A 55 5.88 11.45 -8.75
C ALA A 55 7.35 11.58 -9.20
N GLU A 56 8.20 12.20 -8.38
CA GLU A 56 9.64 12.34 -8.66
C GLU A 56 10.35 10.98 -8.62
N ASP A 57 10.11 10.19 -7.56
CA ASP A 57 10.70 8.85 -7.41
C ASP A 57 10.28 7.92 -8.56
N ASN A 58 8.99 7.97 -8.95
CA ASN A 58 8.46 7.19 -10.08
C ASN A 58 9.13 7.64 -11.39
N GLY A 59 9.24 8.95 -11.61
CA GLY A 59 9.94 9.50 -12.77
C GLY A 59 11.40 9.07 -12.86
N ALA A 60 12.12 9.07 -11.73
CA ALA A 60 13.50 8.63 -11.65
C ALA A 60 13.65 7.12 -11.93
N LEU A 61 12.73 6.28 -11.42
CA LEU A 61 12.71 4.84 -11.72
C LEU A 61 12.48 4.58 -13.21
N LEU A 62 11.49 5.24 -13.80
CA LEU A 62 11.17 5.08 -15.22
C LEU A 62 12.31 5.55 -16.13
N ALA A 63 12.99 6.65 -15.77
CA ALA A 63 14.11 7.17 -16.54
C ALA A 63 15.34 6.24 -16.52
N ARG A 64 15.56 5.46 -15.46
CA ARG A 64 16.65 4.48 -15.36
C ARG A 64 16.36 3.18 -16.12
N HIS A 65 15.12 2.97 -16.55
CA HIS A 65 14.68 1.72 -17.20
C HIS A 65 14.98 0.45 -16.38
N GLU A 66 15.09 0.59 -15.07
CA GLU A 66 15.32 -0.55 -14.19
C GLU A 66 14.02 -1.36 -14.02
N PRO A 67 14.08 -2.69 -14.10
CA PRO A 67 12.88 -3.51 -13.92
C PRO A 67 12.38 -3.43 -12.47
N VAL A 68 11.09 -3.23 -12.29
CA VAL A 68 10.42 -3.32 -11.01
C VAL A 68 9.78 -4.69 -10.90
N ASP A 69 10.23 -5.49 -9.94
CA ASP A 69 9.66 -6.81 -9.68
C ASP A 69 8.42 -6.74 -8.78
N VAL A 70 8.51 -5.96 -7.71
CA VAL A 70 7.43 -5.85 -6.72
C VAL A 70 7.24 -4.40 -6.28
N VAL A 71 6.00 -3.94 -6.28
CA VAL A 71 5.60 -2.72 -5.58
C VAL A 71 4.89 -3.08 -4.27
N PHE A 72 5.36 -2.53 -3.16
CA PHE A 72 4.68 -2.58 -1.87
C PHE A 72 3.80 -1.34 -1.71
N MET A 73 2.52 -1.48 -1.98
CA MET A 73 1.50 -0.46 -1.82
C MET A 73 0.92 -0.53 -0.41
N GLY A 74 0.89 0.61 0.31
CA GLY A 74 0.36 0.60 1.67
C GLY A 74 0.32 1.98 2.34
N ASP A 75 0.17 1.94 3.65
CA ASP A 75 0.11 3.09 4.55
C ASP A 75 1.44 3.34 5.28
N SER A 76 1.38 3.93 6.50
CA SER A 76 2.55 4.20 7.35
C SER A 76 3.37 2.95 7.69
N ILE A 77 2.75 1.77 7.77
CA ILE A 77 3.48 0.53 8.07
C ILE A 77 4.36 0.15 6.87
N THR A 78 3.89 0.32 5.66
CA THR A 78 4.69 0.11 4.44
C THR A 78 5.75 1.19 4.26
N GLU A 79 5.43 2.46 4.53
CA GLU A 79 6.38 3.57 4.48
C GLU A 79 7.52 3.36 5.50
N GLY A 80 7.17 3.06 6.75
CA GLY A 80 8.13 2.78 7.81
C GLY A 80 9.00 1.54 7.55
N TRP A 81 8.50 0.57 6.77
CA TRP A 81 9.33 -0.58 6.35
C TRP A 81 10.49 -0.12 5.47
N PHE A 82 10.20 0.72 4.48
CA PHE A 82 11.24 1.31 3.63
C PHE A 82 12.23 2.15 4.46
N ASP A 83 11.74 2.97 5.37
CA ASP A 83 12.60 3.86 6.17
C ASP A 83 13.51 3.10 7.14
N LYS A 84 12.99 2.03 7.78
CA LYS A 84 13.74 1.27 8.79
C LYS A 84 14.56 0.13 8.21
N ARG A 85 14.17 -0.40 7.06
CA ARG A 85 14.83 -1.52 6.39
C ARG A 85 15.05 -1.23 4.90
N PRO A 86 15.78 -0.14 4.55
CA PRO A 86 16.00 0.21 3.13
C PRO A 86 16.73 -0.91 2.37
N GLY A 87 17.54 -1.72 3.05
CA GLY A 87 18.20 -2.89 2.48
C GLY A 87 17.27 -4.01 2.04
N PHE A 88 16.01 -4.03 2.50
CA PHE A 88 14.98 -4.92 1.99
C PHE A 88 14.48 -4.49 0.61
N PHE A 89 14.37 -3.17 0.37
CA PHE A 89 13.87 -2.58 -0.87
C PHE A 89 14.98 -2.39 -1.91
N THR A 90 15.61 -3.49 -2.29
CA THR A 90 16.67 -3.52 -3.31
C THR A 90 16.25 -4.42 -4.48
N ARG A 91 16.95 -4.33 -5.62
CA ARG A 91 16.80 -5.24 -6.76
C ARG A 91 15.35 -5.37 -7.26
N GLY A 92 14.70 -4.26 -7.54
CA GLY A 92 13.36 -4.25 -8.11
C GLY A 92 12.22 -4.31 -7.06
N LEU A 93 12.52 -4.27 -5.76
CA LEU A 93 11.52 -4.09 -4.71
C LEU A 93 11.33 -2.61 -4.42
N VAL A 94 10.11 -2.09 -4.56
CA VAL A 94 9.80 -0.66 -4.47
C VAL A 94 8.74 -0.41 -3.39
N GLY A 95 9.07 0.44 -2.40
CA GLY A 95 8.14 0.88 -1.37
C GLY A 95 7.27 2.05 -1.86
N ARG A 96 5.96 1.93 -1.70
CA ARG A 96 4.94 2.95 -2.01
C ARG A 96 3.93 3.07 -0.86
N GLY A 97 4.45 3.13 0.38
CA GLY A 97 3.67 3.42 1.57
C GLY A 97 3.52 4.92 1.79
N ILE A 98 2.40 5.39 2.31
CA ILE A 98 2.18 6.79 2.71
C ILE A 98 1.46 6.81 4.06
N GLY A 99 2.06 7.49 5.04
CA GLY A 99 1.54 7.60 6.39
C GLY A 99 0.11 8.14 6.46
N GLY A 100 -0.72 7.51 7.30
CA GLY A 100 -2.09 7.93 7.53
C GLY A 100 -3.10 7.59 6.43
N GLN A 101 -2.66 7.06 5.28
CA GLN A 101 -3.55 6.76 4.16
C GLN A 101 -4.56 5.67 4.46
N THR A 102 -5.78 5.90 3.97
CA THR A 102 -6.88 4.93 3.93
C THR A 102 -6.94 4.24 2.55
N THR A 103 -7.65 3.12 2.49
CA THR A 103 -7.76 2.34 1.24
C THR A 103 -8.34 3.12 0.06
N PRO A 104 -9.35 4.02 0.18
CA PRO A 104 -9.80 4.83 -0.97
C PRO A 104 -8.70 5.75 -1.53
N GLN A 105 -7.84 6.30 -0.67
CA GLN A 105 -6.68 7.08 -1.13
C GLN A 105 -5.68 6.22 -1.88
N MET A 106 -5.44 4.98 -1.41
CA MET A 106 -4.57 4.03 -2.09
C MET A 106 -5.10 3.66 -3.48
N VAL A 107 -6.43 3.49 -3.65
CA VAL A 107 -7.05 3.26 -4.97
C VAL A 107 -6.69 4.36 -5.96
N LEU A 108 -6.76 5.64 -5.56
CA LEU A 108 -6.52 6.78 -6.44
C LEU A 108 -5.10 6.82 -7.02
N ARG A 109 -4.11 6.26 -6.32
CA ARG A 109 -2.72 6.25 -6.77
C ARG A 109 -2.24 4.93 -7.37
N MET A 110 -3.15 3.95 -7.57
CA MET A 110 -2.79 2.67 -8.20
C MET A 110 -2.17 2.84 -9.59
N MET A 111 -2.71 3.78 -10.40
CA MET A 111 -2.19 4.00 -11.75
C MET A 111 -0.78 4.59 -11.74
N SER A 112 -0.52 5.61 -10.90
CA SER A 112 0.77 6.31 -10.84
C SER A 112 1.87 5.50 -10.14
N ASP A 113 1.52 4.82 -9.04
CA ASP A 113 2.50 4.24 -8.13
C ASP A 113 2.70 2.73 -8.34
N VAL A 114 1.79 2.10 -9.08
CA VAL A 114 1.87 0.65 -9.37
C VAL A 114 1.88 0.41 -10.87
N VAL A 115 0.80 0.70 -11.58
CA VAL A 115 0.63 0.33 -12.99
C VAL A 115 1.70 0.98 -13.88
N ALA A 116 1.98 2.26 -13.70
CA ALA A 116 3.00 2.97 -14.48
C ALA A 116 4.40 2.36 -14.33
N LEU A 117 4.71 1.74 -13.19
CA LEU A 117 5.99 1.09 -12.91
C LEU A 117 6.09 -0.33 -13.51
N ARG A 118 4.97 -0.89 -13.99
CA ARG A 118 4.88 -2.21 -14.62
C ARG A 118 5.50 -3.34 -13.80
N PRO A 119 5.19 -3.46 -12.51
CA PRO A 119 5.76 -4.52 -11.68
C PRO A 119 5.21 -5.88 -12.08
N ARG A 120 5.92 -6.95 -11.74
CA ARG A 120 5.42 -8.32 -11.87
C ARG A 120 4.41 -8.66 -10.77
N VAL A 121 4.56 -8.02 -9.61
CA VAL A 121 3.77 -8.27 -8.40
C VAL A 121 3.46 -6.96 -7.69
N VAL A 122 2.26 -6.82 -7.15
CA VAL A 122 1.94 -5.79 -6.15
C VAL A 122 1.58 -6.47 -4.82
N HIS A 123 2.19 -6.01 -3.74
CA HIS A 123 1.81 -6.33 -2.36
C HIS A 123 0.95 -5.19 -1.84
N ILE A 124 -0.30 -5.48 -1.47
CA ILE A 124 -1.26 -4.49 -0.97
C ILE A 124 -1.49 -4.74 0.52
N MET A 125 -1.16 -3.76 1.35
CA MET A 125 -1.37 -3.78 2.80
C MET A 125 -1.98 -2.46 3.26
N GLY A 126 -3.23 -2.49 3.69
CA GLY A 126 -3.96 -1.32 4.15
C GLY A 126 -5.22 -1.70 4.90
N GLY A 127 -5.81 -0.72 5.61
CA GLY A 127 -7.01 -0.90 6.41
C GLY A 127 -6.88 -0.44 7.86
N THR A 128 -5.67 -0.29 8.39
CA THR A 128 -5.43 0.25 9.73
C THR A 128 -6.08 1.63 9.91
N ASN A 129 -5.84 2.52 8.96
CA ASN A 129 -6.36 3.90 8.99
C ASN A 129 -7.85 3.98 8.61
N ASP A 130 -8.37 3.00 7.88
CA ASP A 130 -9.81 2.83 7.62
C ASP A 130 -10.55 2.54 8.92
N ILE A 131 -10.06 1.56 9.69
CA ILE A 131 -10.60 1.21 11.00
C ILE A 131 -10.50 2.40 11.96
N ALA A 132 -9.40 3.15 11.91
CA ALA A 132 -9.20 4.35 12.71
C ALA A 132 -10.08 5.54 12.29
N GLY A 133 -10.68 5.50 11.09
CA GLY A 133 -11.53 6.57 10.58
C GLY A 133 -10.79 7.82 10.12
N ASN A 134 -9.55 7.71 9.67
CA ASN A 134 -8.70 8.86 9.30
C ASN A 134 -9.30 9.76 8.20
N THR A 135 -10.14 9.22 7.33
CA THR A 135 -10.84 9.98 6.27
C THR A 135 -12.35 9.94 6.45
N GLY A 136 -12.81 9.65 7.65
CA GLY A 136 -14.23 9.50 8.01
C GLY A 136 -14.61 8.05 8.32
N PRO A 137 -15.86 7.81 8.77
CA PRO A 137 -16.33 6.48 9.10
C PRO A 137 -16.25 5.52 7.92
N MET A 138 -15.70 4.33 8.14
CA MET A 138 -15.56 3.31 7.11
C MET A 138 -15.97 1.93 7.65
N THR A 139 -16.77 1.21 6.90
CA THR A 139 -17.13 -0.18 7.22
C THR A 139 -16.06 -1.15 6.70
N PRO A 140 -15.93 -2.35 7.30
CA PRO A 140 -15.04 -3.38 6.77
C PRO A 140 -15.35 -3.77 5.31
N GLU A 141 -16.62 -3.67 4.90
CA GLU A 141 -17.02 -3.90 3.50
C GLU A 141 -16.49 -2.82 2.56
N MET A 142 -16.52 -1.54 2.97
CA MET A 142 -15.96 -0.44 2.17
C MET A 142 -14.45 -0.64 1.95
N SER A 143 -13.72 -1.02 3.01
CA SER A 143 -12.28 -1.31 2.91
C SER A 143 -12.02 -2.54 2.01
N GLU A 144 -12.81 -3.62 2.16
CA GLU A 144 -12.75 -4.79 1.27
C GLU A 144 -12.98 -4.39 -0.19
N ASN A 145 -13.99 -3.54 -0.49
CA ASN A 145 -14.30 -3.10 -1.84
C ASN A 145 -13.16 -2.25 -2.45
N ASN A 146 -12.48 -1.44 -1.66
CA ASN A 146 -11.30 -0.68 -2.12
C ASN A 146 -10.11 -1.61 -2.43
N ILE A 147 -9.84 -2.62 -1.58
CA ILE A 147 -8.81 -3.64 -1.83
C ILE A 147 -9.18 -4.48 -3.06
N ARG A 148 -10.46 -4.80 -3.26
CA ARG A 148 -10.98 -5.47 -4.47
C ARG A 148 -10.71 -4.63 -5.71
N ALA A 149 -11.04 -3.34 -5.68
CA ALA A 149 -10.79 -2.42 -6.80
C ALA A 149 -9.29 -2.35 -7.16
N MET A 150 -8.40 -2.24 -6.17
CA MET A 150 -6.95 -2.27 -6.40
C MET A 150 -6.50 -3.60 -6.99
N THR A 151 -7.08 -4.71 -6.52
CA THR A 151 -6.80 -6.05 -7.06
C THR A 151 -7.24 -6.16 -8.52
N ASP A 152 -8.45 -5.67 -8.84
CA ASP A 152 -8.99 -5.72 -10.21
C ASP A 152 -8.18 -4.85 -11.18
N ILE A 153 -7.75 -3.66 -10.75
CA ILE A 153 -6.85 -2.80 -11.52
C ILE A 153 -5.54 -3.54 -11.82
N ALA A 154 -4.89 -4.10 -10.79
CA ALA A 154 -3.62 -4.78 -10.96
C ALA A 154 -3.74 -6.02 -11.87
N GLN A 155 -4.75 -6.86 -11.65
CA GLN A 155 -4.98 -8.07 -12.45
C GLN A 155 -5.35 -7.74 -13.91
N GLY A 156 -6.11 -6.64 -14.14
CA GLY A 156 -6.41 -6.13 -15.46
C GLY A 156 -5.17 -5.76 -16.27
N GLU A 157 -4.10 -5.38 -15.60
CA GLU A 157 -2.79 -5.05 -16.17
C GLU A 157 -1.80 -6.24 -16.15
N GLY A 158 -2.26 -7.44 -15.81
CA GLY A 158 -1.44 -8.65 -15.75
C GLY A 158 -0.47 -8.71 -14.56
N ILE A 159 -0.67 -7.89 -13.53
CA ILE A 159 0.14 -7.83 -12.32
C ILE A 159 -0.38 -8.85 -11.31
N ASN A 160 0.49 -9.73 -10.79
CA ASN A 160 0.12 -10.64 -9.71
C ASN A 160 -0.12 -9.87 -8.41
N VAL A 161 -1.12 -10.28 -7.62
CA VAL A 161 -1.50 -9.57 -6.40
C VAL A 161 -1.23 -10.42 -5.16
N LEU A 162 -0.58 -9.80 -4.19
CA LEU A 162 -0.49 -10.27 -2.82
C LEU A 162 -1.36 -9.37 -1.95
N ILE A 163 -2.38 -9.92 -1.29
CA ILE A 163 -3.20 -9.20 -0.32
C ILE A 163 -2.68 -9.57 1.06
N ALA A 164 -2.25 -8.57 1.83
CA ALA A 164 -1.69 -8.79 3.16
C ALA A 164 -2.72 -8.53 4.27
N SER A 165 -2.53 -9.22 5.40
CA SER A 165 -3.28 -8.93 6.62
C SER A 165 -2.98 -7.52 7.13
N VAL A 166 -4.00 -6.85 7.67
CA VAL A 166 -3.81 -5.72 8.58
C VAL A 166 -3.07 -6.25 9.82
N PRO A 167 -1.93 -5.68 10.21
CA PRO A 167 -1.20 -6.15 11.39
C PRO A 167 -2.00 -6.06 12.69
N PRO A 168 -1.69 -6.89 13.71
CA PRO A 168 -2.35 -6.84 14.99
C PRO A 168 -2.07 -5.52 15.71
N ALA A 169 -3.09 -4.95 16.36
CA ALA A 169 -2.97 -3.78 17.21
C ALA A 169 -4.05 -3.79 18.30
N ALA A 170 -3.64 -3.73 19.57
CA ALA A 170 -4.57 -3.71 20.69
C ALA A 170 -5.34 -2.39 20.82
N ARG A 171 -4.76 -1.30 20.31
CA ARG A 171 -5.35 0.04 20.28
C ARG A 171 -4.64 0.88 19.22
N PHE A 172 -5.30 1.93 18.77
CA PHE A 172 -4.67 3.00 17.99
C PHE A 172 -4.41 4.21 18.90
N PRO A 173 -3.15 4.65 19.09
CA PRO A 173 -2.84 5.79 19.96
C PRO A 173 -3.56 7.08 19.56
N TRP A 174 -3.80 7.29 18.27
CA TRP A 174 -4.49 8.48 17.73
C TRP A 174 -6.02 8.35 17.66
N ALA A 175 -6.55 7.14 17.85
CA ALA A 175 -8.00 6.85 17.86
C ALA A 175 -8.36 5.90 19.01
N PRO A 176 -8.13 6.30 20.29
CA PRO A 176 -8.20 5.40 21.44
C PRO A 176 -9.60 4.87 21.76
N ALA A 177 -10.66 5.48 21.22
CA ALA A 177 -12.05 5.04 21.39
C ALA A 177 -12.44 3.88 20.46
N ILE A 178 -11.61 3.54 19.45
CA ILE A 178 -11.90 2.49 18.50
C ILE A 178 -11.57 1.13 19.10
N GLU A 179 -12.53 0.19 19.00
CA GLU A 179 -12.27 -1.23 19.26
C GLU A 179 -11.50 -1.81 18.06
N THR A 180 -10.26 -2.21 18.26
CA THR A 180 -9.35 -2.57 17.16
C THR A 180 -9.33 -4.06 16.86
N ARG A 181 -9.33 -4.92 17.89
CA ARG A 181 -9.09 -6.35 17.74
C ARG A 181 -10.14 -7.04 16.88
N GLY A 182 -11.42 -6.82 17.23
CA GLY A 182 -12.54 -7.37 16.47
C GLY A 182 -12.61 -6.79 15.06
N ALA A 183 -12.37 -5.48 14.91
CA ALA A 183 -12.37 -4.80 13.61
C ALA A 183 -11.27 -5.33 12.70
N ILE A 184 -10.03 -5.50 13.21
CA ILE A 184 -8.90 -6.08 12.47
C ILE A 184 -9.20 -7.53 12.10
N ALA A 185 -9.68 -8.34 13.04
CA ALA A 185 -10.01 -9.74 12.79
C ALA A 185 -11.08 -9.88 11.70
N GLU A 186 -12.14 -9.07 11.75
CA GLU A 186 -13.22 -9.07 10.75
C GLU A 186 -12.70 -8.65 9.37
N LEU A 187 -11.95 -7.56 9.30
CA LEU A 187 -11.37 -7.11 8.02
C LEU A 187 -10.42 -8.17 7.44
N ASN A 188 -9.53 -8.74 8.24
CA ASN A 188 -8.61 -9.79 7.78
C ASN A 188 -9.34 -11.05 7.30
N ARG A 189 -10.43 -11.45 7.97
CA ARG A 189 -11.27 -12.55 7.51
C ARG A 189 -11.87 -12.27 6.13
N ARG A 190 -12.31 -11.03 5.87
CA ARG A 190 -12.84 -10.59 4.58
C ARG A 190 -11.75 -10.56 3.51
N LEU A 191 -10.59 -9.97 3.80
CA LEU A 191 -9.48 -9.87 2.87
C LEU A 191 -8.90 -11.24 2.49
N LYS A 192 -8.83 -12.18 3.44
CA LYS A 192 -8.41 -13.56 3.15
C LYS A 192 -9.37 -14.27 2.19
N ARG A 193 -10.70 -14.07 2.38
CA ARG A 193 -11.73 -14.59 1.48
C ARG A 193 -11.63 -13.92 0.10
N LEU A 194 -11.45 -12.60 0.06
CA LEU A 194 -11.24 -11.85 -1.18
C LEU A 194 -10.01 -12.37 -1.95
N ALA A 195 -8.89 -12.63 -1.25
CA ALA A 195 -7.70 -13.18 -1.88
C ALA A 195 -7.99 -14.52 -2.56
N ALA A 196 -8.71 -15.42 -1.89
CA ALA A 196 -9.11 -16.71 -2.47
C ALA A 196 -10.06 -16.53 -3.67
N GLU A 197 -11.06 -15.65 -3.57
CA GLU A 197 -12.01 -15.33 -4.65
C GLU A 197 -11.31 -14.79 -5.91
N LYS A 198 -10.33 -13.91 -5.73
CA LYS A 198 -9.59 -13.26 -6.81
C LYS A 198 -8.39 -14.07 -7.33
N GLY A 199 -8.10 -15.23 -6.75
CA GLY A 199 -6.88 -15.97 -7.08
C GLY A 199 -5.59 -15.21 -6.69
N ALA A 200 -5.70 -14.21 -5.81
CA ALA A 200 -4.56 -13.51 -5.23
C ALA A 200 -3.92 -14.33 -4.10
N THR A 201 -2.67 -14.04 -3.80
CA THR A 201 -1.98 -14.72 -2.69
C THR A 201 -2.24 -13.99 -1.38
N TRP A 202 -2.71 -14.68 -0.36
CA TRP A 202 -2.83 -14.16 1.00
C TRP A 202 -1.47 -14.15 1.70
N VAL A 203 -1.12 -13.01 2.32
CA VAL A 203 0.08 -12.83 3.14
C VAL A 203 -0.35 -12.57 4.57
N ASP A 204 -0.15 -13.53 5.46
CA ASP A 204 -0.60 -13.44 6.85
C ASP A 204 0.56 -13.10 7.78
N TYR A 205 0.58 -11.87 8.30
CA TYR A 205 1.60 -11.41 9.23
C TYR A 205 1.26 -11.70 10.71
N HIS A 206 0.01 -12.11 11.02
CA HIS A 206 -0.39 -12.37 12.40
C HIS A 206 0.45 -13.45 13.11
N PRO A 207 0.78 -14.59 12.48
CA PRO A 207 1.54 -15.64 13.18
C PRO A 207 2.91 -15.18 13.73
N VAL A 208 3.52 -14.19 13.07
CA VAL A 208 4.84 -13.69 13.48
C VAL A 208 4.73 -12.43 14.36
N LEU A 209 3.65 -11.64 14.26
CA LEU A 209 3.49 -10.38 14.97
C LEU A 209 2.60 -10.45 16.20
N ASP A 210 1.52 -11.27 16.19
CA ASP A 210 0.49 -11.33 17.23
C ASP A 210 1.01 -12.08 18.47
N ASP A 211 0.81 -11.49 19.65
CA ASP A 211 1.11 -12.11 20.94
C ASP A 211 0.05 -13.12 21.42
N GLY A 212 -0.99 -13.34 20.62
CA GLY A 212 -2.14 -14.20 20.91
C GLY A 212 -3.35 -13.45 21.50
N SER A 213 -3.21 -12.15 21.80
CA SER A 213 -4.30 -11.31 22.30
C SER A 213 -4.83 -10.33 21.27
N GLY A 214 -4.27 -10.31 20.06
CA GLY A 214 -4.52 -9.30 19.03
C GLY A 214 -3.66 -8.05 19.19
N ALA A 215 -2.64 -8.08 20.02
CA ALA A 215 -1.61 -7.05 20.13
C ALA A 215 -0.32 -7.49 19.43
N MET A 216 0.55 -6.57 19.04
CA MET A 216 1.89 -6.94 18.62
C MET A 216 2.72 -7.47 19.79
N LYS A 217 3.52 -8.51 19.53
CA LYS A 217 4.49 -9.07 20.49
C LYS A 217 5.39 -7.97 21.02
N PRO A 218 5.79 -8.05 22.31
CA PRO A 218 6.75 -7.12 22.90
C PRO A 218 8.03 -7.01 22.04
N GLY A 219 8.49 -5.76 21.84
CA GLY A 219 9.69 -5.46 21.05
C GLY A 219 9.48 -5.40 19.53
N LEU A 220 8.35 -5.88 18.99
CA LEU A 220 8.07 -5.83 17.55
C LEU A 220 7.36 -4.54 17.10
N SER A 221 6.86 -3.72 18.04
CA SER A 221 6.28 -2.40 17.76
C SER A 221 6.79 -1.37 18.75
N TYR A 222 6.88 -0.10 18.33
CA TYR A 222 7.27 1.00 19.24
C TYR A 222 6.08 1.75 19.85
N ASP A 223 4.89 1.61 19.28
CA ASP A 223 3.66 2.28 19.74
C ASP A 223 2.43 1.35 19.81
N GLY A 224 2.62 0.06 19.52
CA GLY A 224 1.57 -0.95 19.48
C GLY A 224 0.94 -1.13 18.09
N VAL A 225 1.34 -0.33 17.09
CA VAL A 225 0.84 -0.36 15.69
C VAL A 225 1.98 -0.45 14.69
N HIS A 226 2.97 0.43 14.80
CA HIS A 226 4.04 0.53 13.82
C HIS A 226 5.22 -0.36 14.22
N PRO A 227 5.68 -1.26 13.32
CA PRO A 227 6.75 -2.19 13.64
C PRO A 227 8.09 -1.51 13.90
N THR A 228 8.85 -2.09 14.82
CA THR A 228 10.28 -1.84 14.95
C THR A 228 11.05 -2.50 13.81
N GLU A 229 12.37 -2.32 13.76
CA GLU A 229 13.22 -3.07 12.85
C GLU A 229 13.03 -4.59 12.98
N ALA A 230 12.96 -5.10 14.22
CA ALA A 230 12.70 -6.52 14.49
C ALA A 230 11.30 -6.96 14.02
N GLY A 231 10.29 -6.07 14.12
CA GLY A 231 8.96 -6.33 13.59
C GLY A 231 8.98 -6.48 12.07
N TYR A 232 9.68 -5.61 11.36
CA TYR A 232 9.84 -5.73 9.90
C TYR A 232 10.67 -6.95 9.49
N ASP A 233 11.69 -7.32 10.26
CA ASP A 233 12.43 -8.56 10.02
C ASP A 233 11.54 -9.79 10.17
N ALA A 234 10.66 -9.80 11.18
CA ALA A 234 9.66 -10.86 11.33
C ALA A 234 8.67 -10.90 10.12
N MET A 235 8.18 -9.74 9.66
CA MET A 235 7.35 -9.67 8.45
C MET A 235 8.08 -10.18 7.21
N ALA A 236 9.36 -9.87 7.06
CA ALA A 236 10.18 -10.33 5.95
C ALA A 236 10.29 -11.87 5.91
N THR A 237 10.31 -12.57 7.05
CA THR A 237 10.31 -14.05 7.09
C THR A 237 9.07 -14.66 6.45
N VAL A 238 7.94 -13.95 6.48
CA VAL A 238 6.67 -14.39 5.87
C VAL A 238 6.64 -14.09 4.38
N VAL A 239 6.98 -12.86 3.97
CA VAL A 239 6.79 -12.45 2.59
C VAL A 239 7.89 -12.97 1.65
N ASN A 240 9.13 -13.09 2.11
CA ASN A 240 10.26 -13.52 1.26
C ASN A 240 10.04 -14.87 0.56
N PRO A 241 9.61 -15.96 1.24
CA PRO A 241 9.35 -17.23 0.57
C PRO A 241 8.18 -17.13 -0.43
N ILE A 242 7.18 -16.29 -0.16
CA ILE A 242 6.07 -16.04 -1.07
C ILE A 242 6.57 -15.33 -2.32
N LEU A 243 7.34 -14.25 -2.18
CA LEU A 243 7.95 -13.53 -3.30
C LEU A 243 8.84 -14.44 -4.13
N ALA A 244 9.70 -15.23 -3.49
CA ALA A 244 10.56 -16.19 -4.17
C ALA A 244 9.76 -17.21 -5.01
N LYS A 245 8.55 -17.60 -4.55
CA LYS A 245 7.66 -18.51 -5.28
C LYS A 245 6.95 -17.82 -6.43
N VAL A 246 6.40 -16.62 -6.22
CA VAL A 246 5.61 -15.91 -7.23
C VAL A 246 6.51 -15.38 -8.34
N LEU A 247 7.70 -14.88 -8.02
CA LEU A 247 8.66 -14.36 -8.99
C LEU A 247 9.35 -15.45 -9.84
N ARG A 248 9.33 -16.72 -9.42
CA ARG A 248 9.81 -17.85 -10.25
C ARG A 248 8.80 -18.29 -11.32
N ARG A 249 7.52 -17.98 -11.16
CA ARG A 249 6.49 -18.30 -12.16
C ARG A 249 6.62 -17.29 -13.30
N ARG A 250 7.07 -17.78 -14.46
CA ARG A 250 7.10 -17.03 -15.73
C ARG A 250 5.73 -17.02 -16.36
#